data_4e46f99f89f953b187eafbb32ab64445
#
_entry.id   4e46f99f89f953b187eafbb32ab64445
#
_cell.length_a   1.000
_cell.length_b   1.000
_cell.length_c   1.000
_cell.angle_alpha   90.00
_cell.angle_beta   90.00
_cell.angle_gamma   90.00
#
_symmetry.space_group_name_H-M   'P 1'
#
loop_
_entity.id
_entity.type
_entity.pdbx_description
1 polymer ?
#
loop_
_entity_poly.entity_id
_entity_poly.type
_entity_poly.pdbx_seq_one_letter_code
_entity_poly.pdbx_strand_id
1 'polypeptide(L)'
;MLSMKFIPSRQLSARPGKVWEDLKREGAIVVTKDGIPFGIMVPTSDATMVEDVEELVFSRARKALRAIQSEASRKGLDRLIPEEIDAEIRKARARRRDKYPRG
;
A
#
# COMPACT_ATOMS: atom_id res chain seq x y z
N MET A 1 -9.11 13.99 7.18
CA MET A 1 -10.02 12.88 6.86
C MET A 1 -9.75 12.38 5.44
N LEU A 2 -9.62 11.08 5.27
CA LEU A 2 -9.40 10.51 3.95
C LEU A 2 -10.68 10.55 3.14
N SER A 3 -10.57 11.10 1.92
CA SER A 3 -11.63 11.03 0.95
C SER A 3 -11.37 9.81 0.08
N MET A 4 -12.36 8.95 -0.09
CA MET A 4 -12.22 7.81 -0.96
C MET A 4 -13.55 7.51 -1.66
N LYS A 5 -13.43 6.97 -2.84
CA LYS A 5 -14.57 6.66 -3.68
C LYS A 5 -14.58 5.17 -3.99
N PHE A 6 -15.75 4.58 -4.02
CA PHE A 6 -15.94 3.19 -4.40
C PHE A 6 -16.43 3.12 -5.83
N ILE A 7 -15.76 2.32 -6.66
CA ILE A 7 -16.20 2.13 -8.05
C ILE A 7 -16.23 0.63 -8.38
N PRO A 8 -17.19 0.19 -9.22
CA PRO A 8 -17.16 -1.19 -9.71
C PRO A 8 -16.02 -1.39 -10.70
N SER A 9 -15.44 -2.59 -10.69
CA SER A 9 -14.27 -2.91 -11.53
C SER A 9 -14.53 -2.70 -13.03
N ARG A 10 -15.75 -2.87 -13.48
CA ARG A 10 -16.08 -2.68 -14.89
C ARG A 10 -15.84 -1.26 -15.39
N GLN A 11 -15.85 -0.27 -14.49
CA GLN A 11 -15.57 1.10 -14.88
C GLN A 11 -14.13 1.34 -15.27
N LEU A 12 -13.22 0.49 -14.83
CA LEU A 12 -11.83 0.59 -15.22
C LEU A 12 -11.65 0.42 -16.73
N SER A 13 -12.47 -0.41 -17.35
CA SER A 13 -12.42 -0.58 -18.80
C SER A 13 -13.46 0.25 -19.53
N ALA A 14 -14.62 0.49 -18.91
CA ALA A 14 -15.71 1.21 -19.57
C ALA A 14 -15.45 2.72 -19.63
N ARG A 15 -14.90 3.30 -18.55
CA ARG A 15 -14.67 4.73 -18.46
C ARG A 15 -13.34 5.05 -17.79
N PRO A 16 -12.23 4.65 -18.39
CA PRO A 16 -10.91 4.84 -17.75
C PRO A 16 -10.55 6.29 -17.51
N GLY A 17 -10.90 7.19 -18.44
CA GLY A 17 -10.60 8.61 -18.26
C GLY A 17 -11.24 9.20 -17.02
N LYS A 18 -12.49 8.85 -16.77
CA LYS A 18 -13.18 9.31 -15.57
C LYS A 18 -12.56 8.75 -14.31
N VAL A 19 -12.13 7.48 -14.34
CA VAL A 19 -11.48 6.86 -13.20
C VAL A 19 -10.19 7.59 -12.85
N TRP A 20 -9.39 7.95 -13.86
CA TRP A 20 -8.15 8.69 -13.64
C TRP A 20 -8.39 10.06 -13.04
N GLU A 21 -9.42 10.75 -13.49
CA GLU A 21 -9.80 12.05 -12.91
C GLU A 21 -10.24 11.91 -11.47
N ASP A 22 -11.06 10.91 -11.18
CA ASP A 22 -11.52 10.64 -9.83
C ASP A 22 -10.36 10.30 -8.91
N LEU A 23 -9.39 9.54 -9.42
CA LEU A 23 -8.22 9.16 -8.66
C LEU A 23 -7.40 10.39 -8.24
N LYS A 24 -7.20 11.32 -9.14
CA LYS A 24 -6.49 12.56 -8.84
C LYS A 24 -7.22 13.38 -7.77
N ARG A 25 -8.54 13.44 -7.87
CA ARG A 25 -9.34 14.26 -6.98
C ARG A 25 -9.50 13.63 -5.59
N GLU A 26 -9.74 12.34 -5.55
CA GLU A 26 -10.09 11.65 -4.31
C GLU A 26 -8.88 11.16 -3.51
N GLY A 27 -7.77 10.92 -4.16
CA GLY A 27 -6.57 10.43 -3.48
C GLY A 27 -6.56 8.93 -3.21
N ALA A 28 -7.71 8.27 -3.27
CA ALA A 28 -7.79 6.82 -3.17
C ALA A 28 -9.12 6.35 -3.73
N ILE A 29 -9.09 5.23 -4.43
CA ILE A 29 -10.31 4.62 -4.98
C ILE A 29 -10.33 3.16 -4.55
N VAL A 30 -11.45 2.73 -4.02
CA VAL A 30 -11.68 1.31 -3.71
C VAL A 30 -12.40 0.69 -4.90
N VAL A 31 -11.79 -0.30 -5.51
CA VAL A 31 -12.39 -1.04 -6.63
C VAL A 31 -13.15 -2.22 -6.07
N THR A 32 -14.41 -2.33 -6.44
CA THR A 32 -15.25 -3.43 -5.98
C THR A 32 -15.56 -4.37 -7.14
N LYS A 33 -15.77 -5.63 -6.78
CA LYS A 33 -16.26 -6.64 -7.71
C LYS A 33 -17.46 -7.32 -7.05
N ASP A 34 -18.59 -7.29 -7.73
CA ASP A 34 -19.85 -7.80 -7.20
C ASP A 34 -20.19 -7.20 -5.83
N GLY A 35 -19.92 -5.89 -5.68
CA GLY A 35 -20.22 -5.17 -4.45
C GLY A 35 -19.24 -5.38 -3.31
N ILE A 36 -18.20 -6.17 -3.53
CA ILE A 36 -17.20 -6.51 -2.51
C ILE A 36 -15.88 -5.82 -2.82
N PRO A 37 -15.23 -5.16 -1.83
CA PRO A 37 -13.93 -4.57 -2.08
C PRO A 37 -12.92 -5.59 -2.59
N PHE A 38 -12.26 -5.24 -3.68
CA PHE A 38 -11.32 -6.12 -4.36
C PHE A 38 -9.91 -5.54 -4.36
N GLY A 39 -9.79 -4.24 -4.51
CA GLY A 39 -8.50 -3.60 -4.57
C GLY A 39 -8.58 -2.12 -4.28
N ILE A 40 -7.43 -1.52 -4.11
CA ILE A 40 -7.31 -0.10 -3.83
C ILE A 40 -6.37 0.52 -4.86
N MET A 41 -6.75 1.68 -5.39
CA MET A 41 -5.91 2.46 -6.28
C MET A 41 -5.49 3.73 -5.58
N VAL A 42 -4.23 4.08 -5.71
CA VAL A 42 -3.70 5.35 -5.19
C VAL A 42 -2.92 6.03 -6.30
N PRO A 43 -2.89 7.36 -6.32
CA PRO A 43 -2.12 8.07 -7.33
C PRO A 43 -0.63 7.96 -7.05
N THR A 44 0.16 8.01 -8.10
CA THR A 44 1.61 8.03 -8.00
C THR A 44 2.17 8.86 -9.15
N SER A 45 3.48 8.98 -9.21
CA SER A 45 4.17 9.70 -10.28
C SER A 45 5.47 8.99 -10.60
N ASP A 46 6.08 9.35 -11.72
CA ASP A 46 7.38 8.78 -12.10
C ASP A 46 8.43 9.03 -11.00
N ALA A 47 8.37 10.18 -10.36
CA ALA A 47 9.35 10.57 -9.34
C ALA A 47 9.18 9.77 -8.04
N THR A 48 7.96 9.36 -7.69
CA THR A 48 7.68 8.74 -6.40
C THR A 48 7.22 7.29 -6.49
N MET A 49 7.06 6.75 -7.69
CA MET A 49 6.46 5.43 -7.90
C MET A 49 7.13 4.32 -7.08
N VAL A 50 8.45 4.28 -7.08
CA VAL A 50 9.17 3.23 -6.36
C VAL A 50 8.92 3.33 -4.85
N GLU A 51 8.99 4.54 -4.31
CA GLU A 51 8.74 4.75 -2.88
C GLU A 51 7.30 4.41 -2.52
N ASP A 52 6.36 4.81 -3.36
CA ASP A 52 4.94 4.54 -3.11
C ASP A 52 4.66 3.05 -3.08
N VAL A 53 5.21 2.29 -4.04
CA VAL A 53 5.05 0.84 -4.07
C VAL A 53 5.68 0.20 -2.84
N GLU A 54 6.89 0.63 -2.46
CA GLU A 54 7.55 0.10 -1.28
C GLU A 54 6.72 0.34 -0.02
N GLU A 55 6.18 1.53 0.14
CA GLU A 55 5.37 1.85 1.31
C GLU A 55 4.12 0.99 1.39
N LEU A 56 3.46 0.77 0.26
CA LEU A 56 2.28 -0.10 0.24
C LEU A 56 2.62 -1.54 0.61
N VAL A 57 3.70 -2.07 0.01
CA VAL A 57 4.13 -3.44 0.29
C VAL A 57 4.56 -3.59 1.75
N PHE A 58 5.36 -2.65 2.26
CA PHE A 58 5.84 -2.70 3.63
C PHE A 58 4.72 -2.51 4.64
N SER A 59 3.76 -1.65 4.32
CA SER A 59 2.59 -1.46 5.17
C SER A 59 1.80 -2.76 5.32
N ARG A 60 1.62 -3.48 4.22
CA ARG A 60 0.94 -4.78 4.25
C ARG A 60 1.73 -5.81 5.02
N ALA A 61 3.05 -5.80 4.87
CA ALA A 61 3.92 -6.72 5.61
C ALA A 61 3.84 -6.46 7.12
N ARG A 62 3.87 -5.18 7.52
CA ARG A 62 3.73 -4.82 8.92
C ARG A 62 2.37 -5.23 9.49
N LYS A 63 1.33 -5.06 8.70
CA LYS A 63 -0.01 -5.45 9.11
C LYS A 63 -0.12 -6.96 9.32
N ALA A 64 0.45 -7.73 8.42
CA ALA A 64 0.50 -9.18 8.55
C ALA A 64 1.31 -9.60 9.78
N LEU A 65 2.43 -8.92 10.01
CA LEU A 65 3.27 -9.18 11.17
C LEU A 65 2.53 -8.90 12.49
N ARG A 66 1.78 -7.80 12.54
CA ARG A 66 0.97 -7.49 13.72
C ARG A 66 -0.06 -8.57 14.00
N ALA A 67 -0.67 -9.11 12.96
CA ALA A 67 -1.64 -10.20 13.11
C ALA A 67 -0.95 -11.44 13.69
N ILE A 68 0.24 -11.77 13.19
CA ILE A 68 1.02 -12.90 13.69
C ILE A 68 1.43 -12.67 15.14
N GLN A 69 1.87 -11.45 15.47
CA GLN A 69 2.26 -11.11 16.84
C GLN A 69 1.07 -11.19 17.81
N SER A 70 -0.08 -10.74 17.39
CA SER A 70 -1.28 -10.82 18.19
C SER A 70 -1.60 -12.27 18.51
N GLU A 71 -1.47 -13.14 17.53
CA GLU A 71 -1.68 -14.58 17.69
C GLU A 71 -0.62 -15.17 18.61
N ALA A 72 0.64 -14.80 18.40
CA ALA A 72 1.75 -15.28 19.21
C ALA A 72 1.62 -14.82 20.67
N SER A 73 1.21 -13.59 20.91
CA SER A 73 0.99 -13.09 22.28
C SER A 73 -0.08 -13.89 22.99
N ARG A 74 -1.18 -14.20 22.32
CA ARG A 74 -2.23 -15.02 22.92
C ARG A 74 -1.74 -16.41 23.30
N LYS A 75 -0.76 -16.92 22.53
CA LYS A 75 -0.18 -18.24 22.75
C LYS A 75 1.08 -18.20 23.62
N GLY A 76 1.50 -17.03 24.08
CA GLY A 76 2.71 -16.89 24.86
C GLY A 76 3.99 -17.00 24.05
N LEU A 77 3.93 -16.73 22.74
CA LEU A 77 5.07 -16.85 21.83
C LEU A 77 5.52 -15.49 21.30
N ASP A 78 5.50 -14.49 22.13
CA ASP A 78 5.75 -13.11 21.77
C ASP A 78 7.23 -12.85 21.51
N ARG A 79 7.72 -13.19 20.31
CA ARG A 79 9.14 -13.10 19.97
C ARG A 79 9.46 -12.24 18.75
N LEU A 80 8.46 -11.79 18.02
CA LEU A 80 8.70 -10.97 16.84
C LEU A 80 8.76 -9.50 17.24
N ILE A 81 9.76 -8.79 16.73
CA ILE A 81 9.98 -7.39 17.08
C ILE A 81 9.77 -6.52 15.83
N PRO A 82 8.71 -5.70 15.80
CA PRO A 82 8.44 -4.84 14.64
C PRO A 82 9.60 -3.90 14.29
N GLU A 83 10.35 -3.45 15.28
CA GLU A 83 11.48 -2.56 15.06
C GLU A 83 12.55 -3.18 14.18
N GLU A 84 12.78 -4.49 14.30
CA GLU A 84 13.74 -5.18 13.45
C GLU A 84 13.30 -5.18 12.00
N ILE A 85 12.00 -5.40 11.77
CA ILE A 85 11.44 -5.37 10.43
C ILE A 85 11.56 -3.97 9.83
N ASP A 86 11.23 -2.94 10.60
CA ASP A 86 11.30 -1.56 10.14
C ASP A 86 12.76 -1.15 9.84
N ALA A 87 13.71 -1.64 10.62
CA ALA A 87 15.13 -1.40 10.37
C ALA A 87 15.56 -2.00 9.03
N GLU A 88 15.13 -3.22 8.73
CA GLU A 88 15.43 -3.86 7.45
C GLU A 88 14.82 -3.11 6.28
N ILE A 89 13.59 -2.62 6.44
CA ILE A 89 12.93 -1.82 5.42
C ILE A 89 13.72 -0.54 5.15
N ARG A 90 14.17 0.14 6.19
CA ARG A 90 14.97 1.37 6.04
C ARG A 90 16.29 1.09 5.33
N LYS A 91 16.93 -0.03 5.66
CA LYS A 91 18.17 -0.43 4.99
C LYS A 91 17.94 -0.70 3.51
N ALA A 92 16.84 -1.36 3.17
CA ALA A 92 16.52 -1.65 1.78
C ALA A 92 16.28 -0.35 1.00
N ARG A 93 15.58 0.61 1.59
CA ARG A 93 15.34 1.91 0.98
C ARG A 93 16.64 2.69 0.77
N ALA A 94 17.52 2.67 1.75
CA ALA A 94 18.81 3.35 1.66
C ALA A 94 19.65 2.77 0.54
N ARG A 95 19.71 1.44 0.44
CA ARG A 95 20.45 0.77 -0.64
C ARG A 95 19.88 1.13 -2.00
N ARG A 96 18.57 1.23 -2.10
CA ARG A 96 17.92 1.58 -3.35
C ARG A 96 18.21 3.01 -3.77
N ARG A 97 18.19 3.94 -2.82
CA ARG A 97 18.53 5.33 -3.10
C ARG A 97 19.96 5.49 -3.58
N ASP A 98 20.88 4.74 -2.97
CA ASP A 98 22.28 4.74 -3.40
C ASP A 98 22.43 4.16 -4.79
N LYS A 99 21.66 3.12 -5.11
CA LYS A 99 21.72 2.46 -6.40
C LYS A 99 21.07 3.27 -7.52
N TYR A 100 20.02 4.03 -7.19
CA TYR A 100 19.29 4.85 -8.15
C TYR A 100 19.19 6.28 -7.65
N PRO A 101 20.31 7.01 -7.63
CA PRO A 101 20.29 8.37 -7.13
C PRO A 101 19.41 9.25 -7.98
N ARG A 102 18.72 10.15 -7.32
CA ARG A 102 17.93 11.16 -7.99
C ARG A 102 18.83 12.34 -8.27
N GLY A 103 18.85 12.73 -9.49
CA GLY A 103 19.71 13.87 -9.74
C GLY A 103 19.51 14.34 -11.10
#